data_a3c927fdd246ae0634d3ab3aeef4b5c3
#
_entry.id   a3c927fdd246ae0634d3ab3aeef4b5c3
#
_cell.length_a   1.000
_cell.length_b   1.000
_cell.length_c   1.000
_cell.angle_alpha   90.00
_cell.angle_beta   90.00
_cell.angle_gamma   90.00
#
_symmetry.space_group_name_H-M   'P 1'
#
loop_
_entity.id
_entity.type
_entity.pdbx_description
1 polymer ?
#
loop_
_entity_poly.entity_id
_entity_poly.type
_entity_poly.pdbx_seq_one_letter_code
_entity_poly.pdbx_strand_id
1 'polypeptide(L)'
;MTVLRRHGLWVVLAMVAGVAAAWVFARSLPVHYTSTAQVDVESHVVPNATLVTPNQATEKIVATSGVVVVDAARALGVDAGLLAPHLSAGVSSTSNILSISCSMPTARAAQQCAAATATAYIAFRNLASSPKTVRAADPLQVTLVTPADRPTAPTGTSRKILYSLGAVLGLLLGAAAIFARDAIDGRVRDQADLEECLGAPAVATIPRMWRYRTNPALVFRNAPRSRPAEAYRYARARLGPLLTPVGHPGTVLLVASARPREGRTAVAVNLATALTQAGARVLLVDADLRRPSLSDIFGASQAPGLTDLLTGQSSLDEAAAPTGIPGLSLVTTGGPASRPADLFEVTQLARVFTDMRVAADAVVIDSAPLLAVSDAMTLARVSDIVVIVADLRRTRRTSVRTAAQQIKTISHATIVGIANRAPRPLSISPARPPATPQPPPRTPATQPPAHHHNGLKPGQPDLAPRPQPAHTPSQNPAHPASNGDTPAPAGNSG
;
A
#
# COMPACT_ATOMS: atom_id res chain seq x y z
N MET A 1 6.16 2.33 -0.75
CA MET A 1 6.70 1.43 0.30
C MET A 1 5.71 1.04 1.40
N THR A 2 4.75 1.87 1.78
CA THR A 2 3.74 1.58 2.83
C THR A 2 2.77 0.45 2.50
N VAL A 3 2.37 0.28 1.25
CA VAL A 3 1.42 -0.77 0.78
C VAL A 3 2.03 -2.16 0.91
N LEU A 4 3.30 -2.32 0.53
CA LEU A 4 4.02 -3.60 0.59
C LEU A 4 4.20 -4.10 2.04
N ARG A 5 4.43 -3.18 2.99
CA ARG A 5 4.56 -3.49 4.42
C ARG A 5 3.25 -3.93 5.07
N ARG A 6 2.12 -3.46 4.54
CA ARG A 6 0.77 -3.78 5.02
C ARG A 6 0.25 -5.12 4.50
N HIS A 7 0.70 -5.52 3.32
CA HIS A 7 0.23 -6.72 2.62
C HIS A 7 1.35 -7.74 2.34
N GLY A 8 2.52 -7.61 2.97
CA GLY A 8 3.67 -8.49 2.74
C GLY A 8 3.35 -9.99 2.87
N LEU A 9 2.48 -10.35 3.81
CA LEU A 9 2.02 -11.73 3.97
C LEU A 9 1.32 -12.26 2.71
N TRP A 10 0.50 -11.46 2.05
CA TRP A 10 -0.21 -11.84 0.82
C TRP A 10 0.72 -12.00 -0.37
N VAL A 11 1.78 -11.19 -0.44
CA VAL A 11 2.83 -11.32 -1.48
C VAL A 11 3.57 -12.64 -1.31
N VAL A 12 3.95 -12.97 -0.06
CA VAL A 12 4.61 -14.24 0.25
C VAL A 12 3.70 -15.43 -0.07
N LEU A 13 2.42 -15.35 0.29
CA LEU A 13 1.45 -16.39 -0.03
C LEU A 13 1.29 -16.59 -1.55
N ALA A 14 1.25 -15.50 -2.32
CA ALA A 14 1.17 -15.57 -3.79
C ALA A 14 2.44 -16.18 -4.40
N MET A 15 3.62 -15.85 -3.88
CA MET A 15 4.89 -16.46 -4.29
C MET A 15 4.91 -17.96 -3.99
N VAL A 16 4.50 -18.37 -2.79
CA VAL A 16 4.41 -19.79 -2.40
C VAL A 16 3.41 -20.54 -3.30
N ALA A 17 2.27 -19.94 -3.60
CA ALA A 17 1.29 -20.53 -4.52
C ALA A 17 1.86 -20.69 -5.94
N GLY A 18 2.65 -19.72 -6.42
CA GLY A 18 3.35 -19.80 -7.71
C GLY A 18 4.36 -20.95 -7.77
N VAL A 19 5.13 -21.14 -6.70
CA VAL A 19 6.07 -22.27 -6.56
C VAL A 19 5.31 -23.61 -6.50
N ALA A 20 4.21 -23.68 -5.76
CA ALA A 20 3.39 -24.88 -5.66
C ALA A 20 2.76 -25.25 -7.03
N ALA A 21 2.26 -24.28 -7.77
CA ALA A 21 1.76 -24.48 -9.12
C ALA A 21 2.87 -24.97 -10.06
N ALA A 22 4.05 -24.39 -10.01
CA ALA A 22 5.22 -24.81 -10.77
C ALA A 22 5.66 -26.25 -10.41
N TRP A 23 5.54 -26.64 -9.13
CA TRP A 23 5.85 -27.98 -8.67
C TRP A 23 4.84 -29.03 -9.20
N VAL A 24 3.54 -28.72 -9.16
CA VAL A 24 2.51 -29.57 -9.76
C VAL A 24 2.74 -29.71 -11.27
N PHE A 25 3.01 -28.58 -11.95
CA PHE A 25 3.31 -28.58 -13.38
C PHE A 25 4.59 -29.38 -13.71
N ALA A 26 5.66 -29.23 -12.92
CA ALA A 26 6.90 -29.99 -13.11
C ALA A 26 6.70 -31.52 -12.95
N ARG A 27 5.70 -31.96 -12.18
CA ARG A 27 5.36 -33.38 -12.05
C ARG A 27 4.59 -33.94 -13.23
N SER A 28 3.84 -33.13 -13.96
CA SER A 28 3.11 -33.54 -15.16
C SER A 28 3.98 -33.61 -16.40
N LEU A 29 5.21 -33.06 -16.38
CA LEU A 29 6.14 -33.12 -17.50
C LEU A 29 6.74 -34.51 -17.58
N PRO A 30 6.71 -35.16 -18.79
CA PRO A 30 7.36 -36.44 -18.99
C PRO A 30 8.87 -36.34 -18.84
N VAL A 31 9.44 -37.29 -18.14
CA VAL A 31 10.89 -37.34 -17.90
C VAL A 31 11.52 -38.21 -19.01
N HIS A 32 12.49 -37.66 -19.71
CA HIS A 32 13.26 -38.35 -20.74
C HIS A 32 14.72 -38.47 -20.34
N TYR A 33 15.32 -39.56 -20.70
CA TYR A 33 16.75 -39.83 -20.53
C TYR A 33 17.37 -39.97 -21.93
N THR A 34 18.45 -39.26 -22.19
CA THR A 34 19.15 -39.30 -23.46
C THR A 34 20.50 -40.00 -23.28
N SER A 35 20.73 -41.06 -24.03
CA SER A 35 22.02 -41.70 -24.12
C SER A 35 22.60 -41.49 -25.51
N THR A 36 23.91 -41.34 -25.57
CA THR A 36 24.62 -41.07 -26.86
C THR A 36 25.76 -42.06 -27.03
N ALA A 37 25.80 -42.72 -28.19
CA ALA A 37 26.95 -43.47 -28.68
C ALA A 37 27.72 -42.65 -29.69
N GLN A 38 29.06 -42.69 -29.67
CA GLN A 38 29.89 -42.02 -30.64
C GLN A 38 30.61 -43.00 -31.54
N VAL A 39 30.52 -42.76 -32.83
CA VAL A 39 31.05 -43.62 -33.87
C VAL A 39 31.97 -42.78 -34.76
N ASP A 40 33.15 -43.27 -35.03
CA ASP A 40 34.07 -42.65 -35.99
C ASP A 40 33.88 -43.22 -37.36
N VAL A 41 33.84 -42.34 -38.36
CA VAL A 41 33.68 -42.67 -39.75
C VAL A 41 34.96 -42.30 -40.50
N GLU A 42 35.81 -43.28 -40.72
CA GLU A 42 37.10 -43.08 -41.40
C GLU A 42 37.05 -43.61 -42.83
N SER A 43 37.82 -42.96 -43.71
CA SER A 43 38.09 -43.46 -45.07
C SER A 43 39.13 -44.54 -45.02
N HIS A 44 38.82 -45.74 -45.47
CA HIS A 44 39.79 -46.81 -45.63
C HIS A 44 40.48 -46.66 -46.96
N VAL A 45 41.82 -46.69 -46.94
CA VAL A 45 42.65 -46.60 -48.14
C VAL A 45 42.60 -47.94 -48.87
N VAL A 46 41.82 -48.04 -49.93
CA VAL A 46 41.83 -49.17 -50.85
C VAL A 46 42.87 -48.87 -51.95
N PRO A 47 43.86 -49.80 -52.22
CA PRO A 47 44.78 -49.60 -53.33
C PRO A 47 44.03 -49.33 -54.62
N ASN A 48 44.34 -48.22 -55.33
CA ASN A 48 43.76 -47.74 -56.59
C ASN A 48 42.36 -47.10 -56.50
N ALA A 49 41.87 -46.70 -55.30
CA ALA A 49 40.64 -45.92 -55.17
C ALA A 49 40.96 -44.48 -54.73
N THR A 50 40.18 -43.54 -55.22
CA THR A 50 40.21 -42.13 -54.74
C THR A 50 39.76 -42.03 -53.27
N LEU A 51 40.52 -41.34 -52.45
CA LEU A 51 40.13 -41.02 -51.06
C LEU A 51 38.76 -40.31 -51.06
N VAL A 52 37.76 -40.94 -50.49
CA VAL A 52 36.45 -40.35 -50.35
C VAL A 52 36.34 -39.81 -48.92
N THR A 53 36.29 -38.50 -48.83
CA THR A 53 36.03 -37.87 -47.51
C THR A 53 34.57 -38.12 -47.09
N PRO A 54 34.34 -38.58 -45.86
CA PRO A 54 32.98 -38.82 -45.37
C PRO A 54 32.13 -37.55 -45.43
N ASN A 55 30.99 -37.62 -46.13
CA ASN A 55 30.03 -36.51 -46.07
C ASN A 55 29.16 -36.69 -44.81
N GLN A 56 29.49 -35.94 -43.77
CA GLN A 56 28.88 -36.04 -42.47
C GLN A 56 27.35 -35.81 -42.48
N ALA A 57 26.84 -34.96 -43.40
CA ALA A 57 25.40 -34.76 -43.56
C ALA A 57 24.71 -36.02 -44.09
N THR A 58 25.37 -36.74 -44.98
CA THR A 58 24.88 -38.00 -45.48
C THR A 58 24.90 -39.08 -44.40
N GLU A 59 25.96 -39.16 -43.61
CA GLU A 59 26.10 -40.14 -42.55
C GLU A 59 25.05 -39.94 -41.46
N LYS A 60 24.71 -38.70 -41.14
CA LYS A 60 23.61 -38.38 -40.24
C LYS A 60 22.26 -38.92 -40.73
N ILE A 61 21.97 -38.79 -42.04
CA ILE A 61 20.74 -39.32 -42.66
C ILE A 61 20.77 -40.83 -42.66
N VAL A 62 21.90 -41.45 -42.96
CA VAL A 62 22.04 -42.91 -43.00
C VAL A 62 21.85 -43.50 -41.58
N ALA A 63 22.42 -42.90 -40.56
CA ALA A 63 22.30 -43.40 -39.17
C ALA A 63 20.85 -43.38 -38.64
N THR A 64 20.04 -42.48 -39.19
CA THR A 64 18.60 -42.39 -38.86
C THR A 64 17.70 -42.96 -39.96
N SER A 65 18.27 -43.64 -40.97
CA SER A 65 17.50 -44.21 -42.06
C SER A 65 16.63 -45.40 -41.61
N GLY A 66 15.55 -45.63 -42.37
CA GLY A 66 14.61 -46.70 -42.05
C GLY A 66 15.26 -48.07 -41.92
N VAL A 67 16.32 -48.36 -42.70
CA VAL A 67 17.03 -49.66 -42.65
C VAL A 67 17.74 -49.83 -41.30
N VAL A 68 18.49 -48.84 -40.86
CA VAL A 68 19.19 -48.88 -39.55
C VAL A 68 18.20 -48.91 -38.39
N VAL A 69 17.11 -48.12 -38.48
CA VAL A 69 16.07 -48.11 -37.47
C VAL A 69 15.34 -49.41 -37.34
N VAL A 70 15.01 -50.12 -38.46
CA VAL A 70 14.36 -51.42 -38.47
C VAL A 70 15.27 -52.51 -37.86
N ASP A 71 16.56 -52.50 -38.16
CA ASP A 71 17.49 -53.48 -37.59
C ASP A 71 17.74 -53.22 -36.09
N ALA A 72 17.85 -51.95 -35.68
CA ALA A 72 17.93 -51.60 -34.27
C ALA A 72 16.65 -51.98 -33.50
N ALA A 73 15.47 -51.75 -34.11
CA ALA A 73 14.16 -52.08 -33.52
C ALA A 73 13.99 -53.60 -33.38
N ARG A 74 14.44 -54.39 -34.37
CA ARG A 74 14.45 -55.84 -34.34
C ARG A 74 15.34 -56.37 -33.20
N ALA A 75 16.51 -55.78 -33.01
CA ALA A 75 17.43 -56.16 -31.93
C ALA A 75 16.84 -55.88 -30.55
N LEU A 76 15.99 -54.85 -30.44
CA LEU A 76 15.33 -54.45 -29.19
C LEU A 76 13.96 -55.13 -28.99
N GLY A 77 13.40 -55.82 -30.01
CA GLY A 77 12.05 -56.43 -29.95
C GLY A 77 10.93 -55.40 -29.92
N VAL A 78 11.12 -54.19 -30.52
CA VAL A 78 10.15 -53.11 -30.56
C VAL A 78 9.77 -52.75 -32.01
N ASP A 79 8.68 -52.00 -32.16
CA ASP A 79 8.29 -51.49 -33.47
C ASP A 79 9.20 -50.35 -33.92
N ALA A 80 9.62 -50.36 -35.18
CA ALA A 80 10.49 -49.30 -35.76
C ALA A 80 9.81 -47.93 -35.78
N GLY A 81 8.48 -47.89 -35.96
CA GLY A 81 7.70 -46.64 -35.89
C GLY A 81 7.69 -45.98 -34.53
N LEU A 82 7.81 -46.78 -33.45
CA LEU A 82 7.91 -46.29 -32.08
C LEU A 82 9.35 -45.81 -31.75
N LEU A 83 10.37 -46.38 -32.42
CA LEU A 83 11.77 -46.05 -32.13
C LEU A 83 12.22 -44.77 -32.85
N ALA A 84 11.80 -44.59 -34.10
CA ALA A 84 12.23 -43.52 -34.98
C ALA A 84 12.11 -42.08 -34.37
N PRO A 85 10.99 -41.69 -33.70
CA PRO A 85 10.85 -40.35 -33.11
C PRO A 85 11.81 -40.06 -31.94
N HIS A 86 12.39 -41.11 -31.38
CA HIS A 86 13.28 -41.01 -30.22
C HIS A 86 14.75 -41.00 -30.59
N LEU A 87 15.06 -41.16 -31.88
CA LEU A 87 16.42 -41.19 -32.43
C LEU A 87 16.83 -39.81 -33.00
N SER A 88 18.06 -39.45 -32.76
CA SER A 88 18.68 -38.26 -33.37
C SER A 88 20.15 -38.57 -33.64
N ALA A 89 20.69 -38.04 -34.74
CA ALA A 89 22.11 -38.11 -35.04
C ALA A 89 22.67 -36.71 -35.13
N GLY A 90 23.80 -36.48 -34.46
CA GLY A 90 24.58 -35.24 -34.46
C GLY A 90 25.92 -35.51 -35.10
N VAL A 91 26.47 -34.54 -35.82
CA VAL A 91 27.82 -34.57 -36.40
C VAL A 91 28.65 -33.46 -35.82
N SER A 92 29.92 -33.75 -35.56
CA SER A 92 30.85 -32.73 -35.15
C SER A 92 31.37 -31.96 -36.37
N SER A 93 31.43 -30.65 -36.32
CA SER A 93 31.96 -29.82 -37.41
C SER A 93 33.50 -29.91 -37.57
N THR A 94 34.18 -30.47 -36.56
CA THR A 94 35.66 -30.48 -36.49
C THR A 94 36.25 -31.89 -36.47
N SER A 95 35.43 -32.95 -36.41
CA SER A 95 35.88 -34.34 -36.37
C SER A 95 34.94 -35.25 -37.12
N ASN A 96 35.42 -36.44 -37.57
CA ASN A 96 34.62 -37.46 -38.27
C ASN A 96 33.69 -38.22 -37.32
N ILE A 97 33.44 -37.72 -36.13
CA ILE A 97 32.62 -38.38 -35.10
C ILE A 97 31.14 -38.11 -35.34
N LEU A 98 30.39 -39.18 -35.50
CA LEU A 98 28.95 -39.19 -35.57
C LEU A 98 28.40 -39.56 -34.17
N SER A 99 27.59 -38.73 -33.60
CA SER A 99 26.91 -38.98 -32.32
C SER A 99 25.51 -39.48 -32.55
N ILE A 100 25.20 -40.70 -32.16
CA ILE A 100 23.86 -41.31 -32.24
C ILE A 100 23.22 -41.25 -30.87
N SER A 101 22.15 -40.45 -30.73
CA SER A 101 21.46 -40.22 -29.47
C SER A 101 20.06 -40.80 -29.50
N CYS A 102 19.67 -41.41 -28.39
CA CYS A 102 18.32 -41.92 -28.19
C CYS A 102 17.71 -41.38 -26.90
N SER A 103 16.51 -40.84 -26.98
CA SER A 103 15.76 -40.26 -25.87
C SER A 103 14.59 -41.14 -25.47
N MET A 104 14.62 -41.75 -24.27
CA MET A 104 13.63 -42.70 -23.79
C MET A 104 13.15 -42.39 -22.38
N PRO A 105 11.96 -42.89 -21.95
CA PRO A 105 11.44 -42.66 -20.59
C PRO A 105 12.31 -43.21 -19.45
N THR A 106 13.18 -44.18 -19.73
CA THR A 106 14.08 -44.76 -18.74
C THR A 106 15.53 -44.76 -19.21
N ALA A 107 16.46 -44.59 -18.27
CA ALA A 107 17.89 -44.54 -18.53
C ALA A 107 18.40 -45.83 -19.22
N ARG A 108 17.86 -46.97 -18.83
CA ARG A 108 18.24 -48.29 -19.42
C ARG A 108 17.72 -48.41 -20.87
N ALA A 109 16.49 -47.99 -21.14
CA ALA A 109 15.96 -48.05 -22.50
C ALA A 109 16.70 -47.09 -23.43
N ALA A 110 17.07 -45.89 -22.94
CA ALA A 110 17.87 -44.92 -23.71
C ALA A 110 19.24 -45.50 -24.09
N GLN A 111 19.93 -46.14 -23.13
CA GLN A 111 21.22 -46.79 -23.37
C GLN A 111 21.10 -47.92 -24.38
N GLN A 112 20.13 -48.82 -24.18
CA GLN A 112 19.91 -49.96 -25.09
C GLN A 112 19.57 -49.49 -26.49
N CYS A 113 18.73 -48.49 -26.61
CA CYS A 113 18.35 -47.88 -27.89
C CYS A 113 19.55 -47.28 -28.62
N ALA A 114 20.33 -46.46 -27.98
CA ALA A 114 21.53 -45.81 -28.57
C ALA A 114 22.58 -46.88 -28.96
N ALA A 115 22.79 -47.89 -28.11
CA ALA A 115 23.72 -48.99 -28.39
C ALA A 115 23.25 -49.86 -29.58
N ALA A 116 21.99 -50.27 -29.62
CA ALA A 116 21.43 -51.05 -30.71
C ALA A 116 21.48 -50.31 -32.05
N THR A 117 21.17 -49.02 -32.04
CA THR A 117 21.22 -48.15 -33.24
C THR A 117 22.65 -47.98 -33.74
N ALA A 118 23.61 -47.76 -32.84
CA ALA A 118 25.03 -47.65 -33.22
C ALA A 118 25.54 -48.97 -33.80
N THR A 119 25.18 -50.11 -33.18
CA THR A 119 25.56 -51.45 -33.69
C THR A 119 24.93 -51.72 -35.07
N ALA A 120 23.65 -51.38 -35.26
CA ALA A 120 22.95 -51.55 -36.55
C ALA A 120 23.59 -50.64 -37.62
N TYR A 121 23.93 -49.41 -37.30
CA TYR A 121 24.59 -48.50 -38.21
C TYR A 121 26.00 -49.01 -38.62
N ILE A 122 26.81 -49.47 -37.67
CA ILE A 122 28.13 -50.05 -37.92
C ILE A 122 27.98 -51.31 -38.77
N ALA A 123 27.05 -52.20 -38.49
CA ALA A 123 26.80 -53.38 -39.27
C ALA A 123 26.36 -53.05 -40.70
N PHE A 124 25.47 -52.07 -40.88
CA PHE A 124 25.01 -51.64 -42.19
C PHE A 124 26.18 -51.10 -43.04
N ARG A 125 27.05 -50.29 -42.46
CA ARG A 125 28.21 -49.73 -43.17
C ARG A 125 29.28 -50.79 -43.46
N ASN A 126 29.60 -51.62 -42.51
CA ASN A 126 30.65 -52.64 -42.70
C ASN A 126 30.19 -53.81 -43.63
N LEU A 127 28.89 -54.10 -43.72
CA LEU A 127 28.32 -55.01 -44.69
C LEU A 127 28.40 -54.44 -46.14
N ALA A 128 28.19 -53.12 -46.28
CA ALA A 128 28.32 -52.43 -47.56
C ALA A 128 29.78 -52.39 -48.07
N SER A 129 30.74 -52.46 -47.16
CA SER A 129 32.22 -52.45 -47.44
C SER A 129 32.79 -53.87 -47.67
N SER A 130 31.96 -54.95 -47.58
CA SER A 130 32.45 -56.33 -47.73
C SER A 130 32.76 -56.68 -49.18
N PRO A 131 33.94 -57.25 -49.51
CA PRO A 131 34.37 -57.57 -50.88
C PRO A 131 33.58 -58.66 -51.58
N LYS A 132 32.61 -59.30 -50.89
CA LYS A 132 31.72 -60.34 -51.47
C LYS A 132 30.46 -59.81 -52.15
N THR A 133 30.16 -58.54 -52.03
CA THR A 133 29.03 -57.89 -52.68
C THR A 133 29.53 -57.13 -53.87
N VAL A 134 28.97 -57.36 -55.06
CA VAL A 134 29.36 -56.79 -56.40
C VAL A 134 29.09 -55.27 -56.49
N ARG A 135 28.90 -54.56 -55.41
CA ARG A 135 28.91 -53.11 -55.36
C ARG A 135 30.32 -52.63 -55.02
N ALA A 136 30.79 -51.65 -55.78
CA ALA A 136 32.07 -51.00 -55.51
C ALA A 136 32.29 -50.80 -54.02
N ALA A 137 33.41 -51.33 -53.49
CA ALA A 137 33.74 -51.27 -52.08
C ALA A 137 33.57 -49.84 -51.59
N ASP A 138 32.63 -49.63 -50.68
CA ASP A 138 32.46 -48.35 -50.01
C ASP A 138 33.75 -48.12 -49.16
N PRO A 139 34.56 -47.13 -49.43
CA PRO A 139 35.86 -46.95 -48.78
C PRO A 139 35.75 -46.45 -47.34
N LEU A 140 34.53 -46.38 -46.77
CA LEU A 140 34.29 -45.95 -45.41
C LEU A 140 34.25 -47.08 -44.41
N GLN A 141 35.08 -47.05 -43.40
CA GLN A 141 35.07 -47.94 -42.26
C GLN A 141 34.53 -47.22 -41.04
N VAL A 142 33.67 -47.89 -40.29
CA VAL A 142 33.00 -47.31 -39.12
C VAL A 142 33.41 -48.09 -37.88
N THR A 143 33.91 -47.36 -36.87
CA THR A 143 34.33 -47.93 -35.62
C THR A 143 33.63 -47.28 -34.44
N LEU A 144 33.28 -48.06 -33.38
CA LEU A 144 32.70 -47.54 -32.16
C LEU A 144 33.80 -46.89 -31.30
N VAL A 145 33.71 -45.58 -31.09
CA VAL A 145 34.65 -44.84 -30.27
C VAL A 145 34.20 -44.81 -28.79
N THR A 146 32.94 -44.44 -28.60
CA THR A 146 32.38 -44.37 -27.23
C THR A 146 31.07 -45.16 -27.22
N PRO A 147 30.97 -46.20 -26.40
CA PRO A 147 29.73 -46.91 -26.21
C PRO A 147 28.66 -46.09 -25.55
N ALA A 148 27.39 -46.41 -25.75
CA ALA A 148 26.28 -45.72 -25.15
C ALA A 148 26.30 -45.86 -23.62
N ASP A 149 26.49 -44.77 -22.94
CA ASP A 149 26.49 -44.72 -21.48
C ASP A 149 25.09 -44.67 -20.90
N ARG A 150 24.93 -45.25 -19.70
CA ARG A 150 23.67 -45.10 -18.96
C ARG A 150 23.54 -43.71 -18.38
N PRO A 151 22.59 -42.89 -18.82
CA PRO A 151 22.43 -41.54 -18.32
C PRO A 151 22.07 -41.54 -16.83
N THR A 152 22.77 -40.75 -16.02
CA THR A 152 22.57 -40.62 -14.57
C THR A 152 21.54 -39.57 -14.21
N ALA A 153 21.22 -38.67 -15.14
CA ALA A 153 20.24 -37.61 -14.94
C ALA A 153 19.28 -37.50 -16.13
N PRO A 154 18.03 -37.13 -15.89
CA PRO A 154 17.09 -36.86 -16.96
C PRO A 154 17.50 -35.63 -17.78
N THR A 155 17.25 -35.73 -19.08
CA THR A 155 17.43 -34.62 -20.03
C THR A 155 16.14 -33.81 -20.07
N GLY A 156 16.18 -32.52 -19.80
CA GLY A 156 15.01 -31.62 -19.83
C GLY A 156 15.27 -30.32 -19.09
N THR A 157 14.26 -29.47 -19.05
CA THR A 157 14.35 -28.18 -18.35
C THR A 157 14.58 -28.42 -16.86
N SER A 158 15.61 -27.81 -16.32
CA SER A 158 15.93 -27.93 -14.89
C SER A 158 14.73 -27.53 -14.03
N ARG A 159 14.31 -28.42 -13.14
CA ARG A 159 13.20 -28.16 -12.19
C ARG A 159 13.45 -26.88 -11.37
N LYS A 160 14.73 -26.55 -11.11
CA LYS A 160 15.12 -25.31 -10.41
C LYS A 160 14.68 -24.07 -11.19
N ILE A 161 14.85 -24.06 -12.53
CA ILE A 161 14.42 -22.95 -13.39
C ILE A 161 12.89 -22.82 -13.35
N LEU A 162 12.19 -23.93 -13.38
CA LEU A 162 10.72 -23.94 -13.33
C LEU A 162 10.19 -23.35 -12.00
N TYR A 163 10.81 -23.74 -10.89
CA TYR A 163 10.44 -23.21 -9.56
C TYR A 163 10.78 -21.74 -9.40
N SER A 164 11.93 -21.31 -9.90
CA SER A 164 12.30 -19.89 -9.87
C SER A 164 11.36 -19.04 -10.73
N LEU A 165 10.97 -19.53 -11.90
CA LEU A 165 9.99 -18.85 -12.77
C LEU A 165 8.61 -18.76 -12.09
N GLY A 166 8.16 -19.86 -11.46
CA GLY A 166 6.93 -19.89 -10.68
C GLY A 166 6.94 -18.90 -9.51
N ALA A 167 8.07 -18.78 -8.82
CA ALA A 167 8.24 -17.82 -7.74
C ALA A 167 8.16 -16.36 -8.22
N VAL A 168 8.84 -16.04 -9.31
CA VAL A 168 8.83 -14.70 -9.91
C VAL A 168 7.44 -14.33 -10.43
N LEU A 169 6.79 -15.25 -11.15
CA LEU A 169 5.44 -15.03 -11.68
C LEU A 169 4.41 -14.85 -10.55
N GLY A 170 4.49 -15.69 -9.51
CA GLY A 170 3.65 -15.56 -8.31
C GLY A 170 3.86 -14.24 -7.59
N LEU A 171 5.11 -13.77 -7.47
CA LEU A 171 5.44 -12.48 -6.90
C LEU A 171 4.85 -11.32 -7.72
N LEU A 172 5.01 -11.34 -9.03
CA LEU A 172 4.49 -10.30 -9.92
C LEU A 172 2.96 -10.25 -9.91
N LEU A 173 2.30 -11.38 -10.01
CA LEU A 173 0.83 -11.47 -9.96
C LEU A 173 0.29 -11.05 -8.60
N GLY A 174 0.95 -11.45 -7.50
CA GLY A 174 0.58 -11.03 -6.15
C GLY A 174 0.74 -9.53 -5.95
N ALA A 175 1.83 -8.96 -6.42
CA ALA A 175 2.05 -7.51 -6.38
C ALA A 175 1.00 -6.77 -7.24
N ALA A 176 0.77 -7.20 -8.46
CA ALA A 176 -0.24 -6.61 -9.36
C ALA A 176 -1.65 -6.67 -8.74
N ALA A 177 -2.04 -7.79 -8.15
CA ALA A 177 -3.34 -7.94 -7.48
C ALA A 177 -3.49 -6.98 -6.29
N ILE A 178 -2.43 -6.77 -5.50
CA ILE A 178 -2.44 -5.83 -4.38
C ILE A 178 -2.54 -4.39 -4.89
N PHE A 179 -1.79 -4.02 -5.91
CA PHE A 179 -1.87 -2.68 -6.51
C PHE A 179 -3.24 -2.42 -7.14
N ALA A 180 -3.80 -3.40 -7.87
CA ALA A 180 -5.13 -3.31 -8.44
C ALA A 180 -6.20 -3.12 -7.35
N ARG A 181 -6.14 -3.94 -6.28
CA ARG A 181 -7.04 -3.81 -5.13
C ARG A 181 -6.90 -2.44 -4.46
N ASP A 182 -5.68 -1.94 -4.31
CA ASP A 182 -5.40 -0.66 -3.69
C ASP A 182 -5.89 0.51 -4.56
N ALA A 183 -5.79 0.42 -5.88
CA ALA A 183 -6.33 1.38 -6.84
C ALA A 183 -7.87 1.42 -6.84
N ILE A 184 -8.52 0.26 -6.65
CA ILE A 184 -9.98 0.12 -6.59
C ILE A 184 -10.52 0.53 -5.21
N ASP A 185 -9.73 0.42 -4.12
CA ASP A 185 -10.13 0.80 -2.77
C ASP A 185 -10.12 2.32 -2.60
N GLY A 186 -11.13 2.97 -3.13
CA GLY A 186 -11.32 4.43 -3.11
C GLY A 186 -11.64 5.01 -1.71
N ARG A 187 -11.14 4.40 -0.62
CA ARG A 187 -11.35 4.87 0.76
C ARG A 187 -10.32 5.91 1.17
N VAL A 188 -10.73 6.78 2.06
CA VAL A 188 -9.84 7.72 2.76
C VAL A 188 -8.92 6.91 3.68
N ARG A 189 -7.60 7.04 3.51
CA ARG A 189 -6.59 6.21 4.19
C ARG A 189 -5.99 6.87 5.42
N ASP A 190 -5.79 8.16 5.33
CA ASP A 190 -5.14 8.96 6.36
C ASP A 190 -5.65 10.41 6.35
N GLN A 191 -5.03 11.24 7.16
CA GLN A 191 -5.38 12.65 7.28
C GLN A 191 -5.10 13.42 5.99
N ALA A 192 -3.99 13.15 5.31
CA ALA A 192 -3.62 13.85 4.08
C ALA A 192 -4.61 13.55 2.93
N ASP A 193 -5.03 12.28 2.82
CA ASP A 193 -6.09 11.88 1.90
C ASP A 193 -7.41 12.62 2.17
N LEU A 194 -7.75 12.82 3.46
CA LEU A 194 -8.95 13.55 3.85
C LEU A 194 -8.84 15.03 3.46
N GLU A 195 -7.71 15.66 3.74
CA GLU A 195 -7.43 17.05 3.37
C GLU A 195 -7.50 17.26 1.86
N GLU A 196 -6.92 16.36 1.08
CA GLU A 196 -7.00 16.38 -0.39
C GLU A 196 -8.46 16.27 -0.88
N CYS A 197 -9.24 15.36 -0.29
CA CYS A 197 -10.63 15.15 -0.68
C CYS A 197 -11.54 16.32 -0.30
N LEU A 198 -11.30 16.97 0.82
CA LEU A 198 -12.05 18.13 1.30
C LEU A 198 -11.65 19.42 0.58
N GLY A 199 -10.38 19.52 0.16
CA GLY A 199 -9.74 20.78 -0.20
C GLY A 199 -9.76 21.76 0.98
N ALA A 200 -9.58 21.23 2.21
CA ALA A 200 -9.61 21.94 3.47
C ALA A 200 -8.78 21.20 4.55
N PRO A 201 -8.27 21.86 5.58
CA PRO A 201 -7.44 21.23 6.59
C PRO A 201 -8.22 20.24 7.45
N ALA A 202 -7.58 19.14 7.85
CA ALA A 202 -8.08 18.27 8.89
C ALA A 202 -7.48 18.64 10.24
N VAL A 203 -8.35 18.94 11.20
CA VAL A 203 -7.95 19.45 12.51
C VAL A 203 -7.47 18.37 13.47
N ALA A 204 -7.88 17.11 13.28
CA ALA A 204 -7.40 16.00 14.10
C ALA A 204 -7.56 14.65 13.45
N THR A 205 -6.78 13.69 13.96
CA THR A 205 -6.93 12.27 13.70
C THR A 205 -7.26 11.56 15.00
N ILE A 206 -8.46 11.00 15.10
CA ILE A 206 -8.94 10.30 16.30
C ILE A 206 -8.61 8.81 16.17
N PRO A 207 -7.79 8.26 17.08
CA PRO A 207 -7.45 6.85 17.06
C PRO A 207 -8.64 5.96 17.44
N ARG A 208 -8.65 4.72 16.92
CA ARG A 208 -9.71 3.75 17.23
C ARG A 208 -9.69 3.32 18.68
N MET A 209 -10.86 3.29 19.31
CA MET A 209 -11.09 2.94 20.72
C MET A 209 -11.43 1.46 20.96
N TRP A 210 -10.78 0.52 20.25
CA TRP A 210 -11.12 -0.90 20.31
C TRP A 210 -10.83 -1.58 21.66
N ARG A 211 -9.95 -0.98 22.47
CA ARG A 211 -9.59 -1.48 23.81
C ARG A 211 -10.51 -1.01 24.93
N TYR A 212 -11.30 0.02 24.65
CA TYR A 212 -12.21 0.56 25.64
C TYR A 212 -13.61 -0.02 25.39
N ARG A 213 -14.08 -0.90 26.29
CA ARG A 213 -15.44 -1.48 26.25
C ARG A 213 -16.55 -0.46 26.59
N THR A 214 -16.19 0.80 26.66
CA THR A 214 -17.04 1.93 27.06
C THR A 214 -17.59 2.66 25.86
N ASN A 215 -18.69 3.42 26.06
CA ASN A 215 -19.32 4.23 25.04
C ASN A 215 -18.29 5.24 24.45
N PRO A 216 -17.99 5.19 23.14
CA PRO A 216 -17.03 6.09 22.50
C PRO A 216 -17.44 7.56 22.51
N ALA A 217 -18.72 7.86 22.78
CA ALA A 217 -19.20 9.22 22.93
C ALA A 217 -18.76 9.88 24.25
N LEU A 218 -18.34 9.12 25.25
CA LEU A 218 -17.97 9.65 26.57
C LEU A 218 -16.49 9.42 26.89
N VAL A 219 -15.59 9.77 25.97
CA VAL A 219 -14.13 9.56 26.12
C VAL A 219 -13.59 10.26 27.37
N PHE A 220 -13.96 11.51 27.59
CA PHE A 220 -13.46 12.28 28.70
C PHE A 220 -13.96 11.80 30.07
N ARG A 221 -15.16 11.22 30.12
CA ARG A 221 -15.70 10.59 31.31
C ARG A 221 -15.03 9.25 31.61
N ASN A 222 -14.85 8.42 30.57
CA ASN A 222 -14.44 7.03 30.73
C ASN A 222 -12.92 6.81 30.66
N ALA A 223 -12.21 7.70 29.93
CA ALA A 223 -10.78 7.57 29.68
C ALA A 223 -10.11 8.95 29.44
N PRO A 224 -10.12 9.87 30.42
CA PRO A 224 -9.71 11.28 30.22
C PRO A 224 -8.23 11.47 29.86
N ARG A 225 -7.37 10.48 30.20
CA ARG A 225 -5.92 10.48 29.86
C ARG A 225 -5.58 9.64 28.66
N SER A 226 -6.58 9.24 27.89
CA SER A 226 -6.38 8.38 26.72
C SER A 226 -5.90 9.18 25.51
N ARG A 227 -5.29 8.47 24.54
CA ARG A 227 -4.92 9.06 23.24
C ARG A 227 -6.10 9.68 22.48
N PRO A 228 -7.31 9.09 22.46
CA PRO A 228 -8.48 9.74 21.90
C PRO A 228 -8.83 11.06 22.60
N ALA A 229 -8.78 11.13 23.94
CA ALA A 229 -9.03 12.37 24.67
C ALA A 229 -8.02 13.47 24.26
N GLU A 230 -6.75 13.09 24.13
CA GLU A 230 -5.72 14.01 23.67
C GLU A 230 -5.93 14.49 22.24
N ALA A 231 -6.38 13.60 21.35
CA ALA A 231 -6.73 13.95 19.99
C ALA A 231 -7.87 14.99 19.91
N TYR A 232 -8.88 14.90 20.80
CA TYR A 232 -9.93 15.91 20.88
C TYR A 232 -9.44 17.23 21.47
N ARG A 233 -8.52 17.21 22.48
CA ARG A 233 -7.86 18.45 22.96
C ARG A 233 -7.07 19.13 21.84
N TYR A 234 -6.37 18.33 21.03
CA TYR A 234 -5.67 18.83 19.85
C TYR A 234 -6.63 19.41 18.80
N ALA A 235 -7.77 18.71 18.52
CA ALA A 235 -8.81 19.26 17.65
C ALA A 235 -9.31 20.60 18.12
N ARG A 236 -9.62 20.75 19.42
CA ARG A 236 -10.01 22.02 20.04
C ARG A 236 -8.96 23.10 19.83
N ALA A 237 -7.69 22.81 20.08
CA ALA A 237 -6.61 23.79 19.94
C ALA A 237 -6.49 24.26 18.49
N ARG A 238 -6.70 23.38 17.51
CA ARG A 238 -6.68 23.76 16.09
C ARG A 238 -7.94 24.48 15.61
N LEU A 239 -9.07 24.27 16.26
CA LEU A 239 -10.29 25.03 16.01
C LEU A 239 -10.27 26.40 16.68
N GLY A 240 -9.51 26.58 17.77
CA GLY A 240 -9.46 27.81 18.54
C GLY A 240 -9.38 29.11 17.72
N PRO A 241 -8.48 29.21 16.72
CA PRO A 241 -8.41 30.39 15.85
C PRO A 241 -9.66 30.68 15.00
N LEU A 242 -10.54 29.68 14.84
CA LEU A 242 -11.79 29.79 14.06
C LEU A 242 -12.99 30.10 14.96
N LEU A 243 -12.82 29.99 16.26
CA LEU A 243 -13.88 30.29 17.23
C LEU A 243 -13.87 31.78 17.57
N THR A 244 -15.05 32.36 17.78
CA THR A 244 -15.17 33.70 18.27
C THR A 244 -14.65 33.79 19.72
N PRO A 245 -14.01 34.90 20.12
CA PRO A 245 -13.60 35.10 21.49
C PRO A 245 -14.79 35.06 22.49
N VAL A 246 -14.51 34.58 23.70
CA VAL A 246 -15.51 34.55 24.77
C VAL A 246 -16.08 35.98 24.99
N GLY A 247 -17.41 36.08 25.13
CA GLY A 247 -18.10 37.39 25.27
C GLY A 247 -18.64 37.96 23.97
N HIS A 248 -18.37 37.35 22.84
CA HIS A 248 -19.03 37.62 21.57
C HIS A 248 -20.11 36.56 21.26
N PRO A 249 -20.99 36.79 20.28
CA PRO A 249 -21.94 35.73 19.86
C PRO A 249 -21.23 34.44 19.51
N GLY A 250 -21.70 33.33 20.06
CA GLY A 250 -21.04 32.04 19.97
C GLY A 250 -20.93 31.50 18.54
N THR A 251 -19.89 30.69 18.30
CA THR A 251 -19.66 30.04 17.01
C THR A 251 -20.52 28.78 16.87
N VAL A 252 -21.18 28.63 15.73
CA VAL A 252 -21.98 27.42 15.40
C VAL A 252 -21.10 26.44 14.61
N LEU A 253 -20.89 25.25 15.17
CA LEU A 253 -20.14 24.16 14.59
C LEU A 253 -21.08 23.02 14.21
N LEU A 254 -21.22 22.76 12.94
CA LEU A 254 -21.95 21.59 12.45
C LEU A 254 -21.00 20.38 12.35
N VAL A 255 -21.26 19.33 13.12
CA VAL A 255 -20.56 18.05 12.98
C VAL A 255 -21.33 17.16 12.04
N ALA A 256 -20.77 16.89 10.89
CA ALA A 256 -21.41 16.16 9.81
C ALA A 256 -20.52 15.03 9.28
N SER A 257 -21.07 14.13 8.49
CA SER A 257 -20.33 13.10 7.76
C SER A 257 -20.94 12.83 6.40
N ALA A 258 -20.19 12.30 5.46
CA ALA A 258 -20.73 11.97 4.15
C ALA A 258 -21.76 10.84 4.23
N ARG A 259 -21.55 9.83 5.08
CA ARG A 259 -22.41 8.63 5.20
C ARG A 259 -22.73 8.27 6.66
N PRO A 260 -23.73 7.41 6.89
CA PRO A 260 -24.06 6.94 8.24
C PRO A 260 -22.92 6.16 8.88
N ARG A 261 -22.88 6.14 10.23
CA ARG A 261 -21.95 5.36 11.07
C ARG A 261 -20.47 5.76 10.96
N GLU A 262 -20.13 6.95 10.53
CA GLU A 262 -18.76 7.48 10.49
C GLU A 262 -18.30 8.06 11.82
N GLY A 263 -19.20 8.16 12.82
CA GLY A 263 -18.90 8.53 14.20
C GLY A 263 -19.14 10.00 14.53
N ARG A 264 -20.03 10.69 13.81
CA ARG A 264 -20.43 12.09 14.04
C ARG A 264 -20.78 12.37 15.49
N THR A 265 -21.79 11.66 16.03
CA THR A 265 -22.27 11.84 17.39
C THR A 265 -21.14 11.73 18.42
N ALA A 266 -20.27 10.70 18.27
CA ALA A 266 -19.13 10.58 19.18
C ALA A 266 -18.15 11.75 19.03
N VAL A 267 -17.95 12.28 17.84
CA VAL A 267 -17.12 13.47 17.60
C VAL A 267 -17.80 14.71 18.18
N ALA A 268 -19.09 14.91 17.95
CA ALA A 268 -19.86 16.05 18.48
C ALA A 268 -19.79 16.13 20.01
N VAL A 269 -20.09 15.04 20.70
CA VAL A 269 -20.06 14.98 22.17
C VAL A 269 -18.65 15.25 22.72
N ASN A 270 -17.64 14.58 22.18
CA ASN A 270 -16.29 14.73 22.70
C ASN A 270 -15.66 16.09 22.32
N LEU A 271 -16.01 16.64 21.17
CA LEU A 271 -15.56 17.99 20.79
C LEU A 271 -16.22 19.04 21.69
N ALA A 272 -17.54 18.95 21.92
CA ALA A 272 -18.27 19.80 22.85
C ALA A 272 -17.65 19.72 24.26
N THR A 273 -17.40 18.50 24.76
CA THR A 273 -16.73 18.30 26.07
C THR A 273 -15.30 18.90 26.09
N ALA A 274 -14.55 18.76 24.98
CA ALA A 274 -13.21 19.35 24.89
C ALA A 274 -13.23 20.89 24.96
N LEU A 275 -14.26 21.52 24.38
CA LEU A 275 -14.47 22.97 24.43
C LEU A 275 -14.80 23.45 25.86
N THR A 276 -15.65 22.71 26.58
CA THR A 276 -15.96 23.07 27.97
C THR A 276 -14.76 22.95 28.91
N GLN A 277 -13.84 21.99 28.66
CA GLN A 277 -12.59 21.90 29.41
C GLN A 277 -11.66 23.12 29.23
N ALA A 278 -11.93 23.96 28.25
CA ALA A 278 -11.23 25.24 28.07
C ALA A 278 -11.99 26.43 28.69
N GLY A 279 -13.07 26.19 29.41
CA GLY A 279 -13.88 27.22 30.07
C GLY A 279 -15.00 27.78 29.20
N ALA A 280 -15.22 27.27 27.99
CA ALA A 280 -16.33 27.72 27.14
C ALA A 280 -17.68 27.17 27.65
N ARG A 281 -18.72 27.96 27.57
CA ARG A 281 -20.11 27.51 27.69
C ARG A 281 -20.54 26.93 26.35
N VAL A 282 -20.88 25.64 26.33
CA VAL A 282 -21.21 24.93 25.11
C VAL A 282 -22.62 24.39 25.13
N LEU A 283 -23.34 24.63 24.04
CA LEU A 283 -24.63 24.03 23.78
C LEU A 283 -24.46 22.93 22.75
N LEU A 284 -24.75 21.69 23.13
CA LEU A 284 -24.75 20.53 22.24
C LEU A 284 -26.18 20.29 21.76
N VAL A 285 -26.40 20.26 20.45
CA VAL A 285 -27.72 20.17 19.83
C VAL A 285 -27.85 18.85 19.05
N ASP A 286 -28.84 18.02 19.37
CA ASP A 286 -29.22 16.86 18.57
C ASP A 286 -30.14 17.28 17.41
N ALA A 287 -29.61 17.37 16.22
CA ALA A 287 -30.34 17.71 15.01
C ALA A 287 -30.52 16.51 14.06
N ASP A 288 -30.21 15.28 14.48
CA ASP A 288 -30.56 14.05 13.74
C ASP A 288 -31.98 13.59 14.15
N LEU A 289 -33.00 14.33 13.74
CA LEU A 289 -34.41 14.05 14.07
C LEU A 289 -34.89 12.65 13.64
N ARG A 290 -34.11 11.99 12.75
CA ARG A 290 -34.45 10.66 12.25
C ARG A 290 -33.89 9.54 13.13
N ARG A 291 -32.76 9.79 13.77
CA ARG A 291 -32.06 8.83 14.64
C ARG A 291 -31.43 9.56 15.81
N PRO A 292 -32.25 10.12 16.68
CA PRO A 292 -31.77 10.82 17.88
C PRO A 292 -30.95 9.85 18.72
N SER A 293 -29.89 10.34 19.35
CA SER A 293 -29.00 9.50 20.14
C SER A 293 -28.39 10.21 21.34
N LEU A 294 -28.44 11.53 21.39
CA LEU A 294 -27.84 12.28 22.49
C LEU A 294 -28.66 12.16 23.79
N SER A 295 -29.98 12.07 23.72
CA SER A 295 -30.84 11.80 24.86
C SER A 295 -30.42 10.49 25.57
N ASP A 296 -30.22 9.41 24.84
CA ASP A 296 -29.77 8.12 25.39
C ASP A 296 -28.37 8.18 26.00
N ILE A 297 -27.47 8.93 25.37
CA ILE A 297 -26.08 9.07 25.80
C ILE A 297 -26.00 9.79 27.16
N PHE A 298 -26.82 10.82 27.36
CA PHE A 298 -26.81 11.64 28.55
C PHE A 298 -27.89 11.28 29.57
N GLY A 299 -28.83 10.39 29.23
CA GLY A 299 -29.98 10.05 30.06
C GLY A 299 -30.94 11.22 30.23
N ALA A 300 -31.07 12.08 29.21
CA ALA A 300 -31.93 13.26 29.24
C ALA A 300 -33.32 12.97 28.66
N SER A 301 -34.35 13.74 29.09
CA SER A 301 -35.63 13.75 28.43
C SER A 301 -35.50 14.24 26.99
N GLN A 302 -36.33 13.72 26.10
CA GLN A 302 -36.33 14.20 24.70
C GLN A 302 -37.09 15.53 24.53
N ALA A 303 -38.08 15.82 25.36
CA ALA A 303 -38.86 17.04 25.26
C ALA A 303 -38.77 17.87 26.57
N PRO A 304 -38.74 19.19 26.45
CA PRO A 304 -38.66 19.97 25.20
C PRO A 304 -37.29 19.89 24.54
N GLY A 305 -37.20 20.15 23.21
CA GLY A 305 -35.97 20.12 22.45
C GLY A 305 -36.03 20.96 21.19
N LEU A 306 -35.20 20.63 20.17
CA LEU A 306 -35.03 21.40 18.97
C LEU A 306 -36.31 21.60 18.17
N THR A 307 -37.17 20.56 18.09
CA THR A 307 -38.47 20.66 17.40
C THR A 307 -39.41 21.66 18.06
N ASP A 308 -39.41 21.68 19.38
CA ASP A 308 -40.27 22.58 20.17
C ASP A 308 -39.76 24.04 20.07
N LEU A 309 -38.45 24.25 20.00
CA LEU A 309 -37.86 25.55 19.72
C LEU A 309 -38.21 26.07 18.33
N LEU A 310 -38.12 25.21 17.31
CA LEU A 310 -38.42 25.58 15.91
C LEU A 310 -39.90 25.90 15.69
N THR A 311 -40.77 25.24 16.44
CA THR A 311 -42.23 25.50 16.37
C THR A 311 -42.67 26.65 17.32
N GLY A 312 -41.76 27.17 18.15
CA GLY A 312 -42.08 28.22 19.12
C GLY A 312 -42.87 27.75 20.32
N GLN A 313 -42.90 26.45 20.56
CA GLN A 313 -43.63 25.81 21.69
C GLN A 313 -42.85 25.84 22.99
N SER A 314 -41.55 26.10 22.96
CA SER A 314 -40.68 26.19 24.14
C SER A 314 -39.63 27.27 23.97
N SER A 315 -39.10 27.76 25.09
CA SER A 315 -37.96 28.67 25.14
C SER A 315 -36.65 27.87 25.21
N LEU A 316 -35.50 28.53 24.92
CA LEU A 316 -34.20 27.91 24.97
C LEU A 316 -33.84 27.45 26.40
N ASP A 317 -34.23 28.22 27.42
CA ASP A 317 -33.97 27.90 28.83
C ASP A 317 -34.69 26.61 29.26
N GLU A 318 -35.87 26.35 28.72
CA GLU A 318 -36.65 25.14 28.96
C GLU A 318 -36.08 23.92 28.20
N ALA A 319 -35.60 24.14 26.98
CA ALA A 319 -35.09 23.09 26.10
C ALA A 319 -33.63 22.67 26.41
N ALA A 320 -32.87 23.53 27.09
CA ALA A 320 -31.46 23.28 27.41
C ALA A 320 -31.27 22.49 28.69
N ALA A 321 -31.19 21.17 28.58
CA ALA A 321 -31.01 20.26 29.73
C ALA A 321 -29.55 20.18 30.19
N PRO A 322 -29.28 20.09 31.50
CA PRO A 322 -27.92 19.87 32.01
C PRO A 322 -27.42 18.45 31.68
N THR A 323 -26.14 18.32 31.28
CA THR A 323 -25.55 17.02 30.92
C THR A 323 -24.78 16.34 32.06
N GLY A 324 -24.62 17.01 33.22
CA GLY A 324 -23.71 16.59 34.28
C GLY A 324 -22.21 16.88 33.96
N ILE A 325 -21.92 17.47 32.83
CA ILE A 325 -20.59 18.02 32.48
C ILE A 325 -20.63 19.53 32.68
N PRO A 326 -19.79 20.10 33.56
CA PRO A 326 -19.77 21.54 33.80
C PRO A 326 -19.58 22.35 32.50
N GLY A 327 -20.44 23.32 32.27
CA GLY A 327 -20.39 24.18 31.07
C GLY A 327 -20.98 23.55 29.80
N LEU A 328 -21.53 22.31 29.85
CA LEU A 328 -22.17 21.65 28.74
C LEU A 328 -23.67 21.49 28.99
N SER A 329 -24.51 22.13 28.16
CA SER A 329 -25.96 21.92 28.09
C SER A 329 -26.33 21.16 26.82
N LEU A 330 -27.40 20.39 26.87
CA LEU A 330 -27.92 19.58 25.79
C LEU A 330 -29.30 20.09 25.34
N VAL A 331 -29.47 20.35 24.06
CA VAL A 331 -30.75 20.45 23.42
C VAL A 331 -31.00 19.16 22.64
N THR A 332 -31.93 18.36 23.09
CA THR A 332 -32.35 17.11 22.43
C THR A 332 -33.14 17.40 21.17
N THR A 333 -33.57 16.37 20.45
CA THR A 333 -34.40 16.54 19.26
C THR A 333 -35.78 17.14 19.57
N GLY A 334 -36.28 16.97 20.79
CA GLY A 334 -37.66 17.31 21.15
C GLY A 334 -38.66 16.20 20.87
N GLY A 335 -39.93 16.54 20.87
CA GLY A 335 -41.02 15.61 20.59
C GLY A 335 -40.97 15.05 19.16
N PRO A 336 -41.70 13.94 18.89
CA PRO A 336 -41.74 13.33 17.58
C PRO A 336 -42.31 14.32 16.53
N ALA A 337 -41.54 14.62 15.50
CA ALA A 337 -41.94 15.47 14.41
C ALA A 337 -42.63 14.64 13.32
N SER A 338 -43.84 15.04 12.94
CA SER A 338 -44.61 14.39 11.87
C SER A 338 -43.92 14.51 10.51
N ARG A 339 -43.22 15.63 10.28
CA ARG A 339 -42.46 15.94 9.05
C ARG A 339 -41.14 16.62 9.39
N PRO A 340 -40.11 15.87 9.69
CA PRO A 340 -38.81 16.43 10.10
C PRO A 340 -38.22 17.43 9.08
N ALA A 341 -38.41 17.19 7.77
CA ALA A 341 -37.85 18.04 6.73
C ALA A 341 -38.48 19.43 6.67
N ASP A 342 -39.77 19.53 7.03
CA ASP A 342 -40.54 20.80 6.95
C ASP A 342 -40.16 21.75 8.11
N LEU A 343 -39.56 21.22 9.18
CA LEU A 343 -39.14 22.00 10.35
C LEU A 343 -37.80 22.77 10.09
N PHE A 344 -36.99 22.33 9.17
CA PHE A 344 -35.71 22.96 8.86
C PHE A 344 -35.87 24.11 7.82
N GLU A 345 -36.77 25.04 8.09
CA GLU A 345 -36.83 26.28 7.33
C GLU A 345 -35.68 27.20 7.72
N VAL A 346 -34.94 27.76 6.74
CA VAL A 346 -33.72 28.55 6.98
C VAL A 346 -34.00 29.76 7.90
N THR A 347 -35.13 30.41 7.77
CA THR A 347 -35.52 31.58 8.56
C THR A 347 -35.69 31.23 10.02
N GLN A 348 -36.41 30.12 10.30
CA GLN A 348 -36.63 29.64 11.66
C GLN A 348 -35.32 29.15 12.31
N LEU A 349 -34.54 28.37 11.56
CA LEU A 349 -33.22 27.95 12.03
C LEU A 349 -32.33 29.13 12.37
N ALA A 350 -32.25 30.15 11.49
CA ALA A 350 -31.43 31.34 11.72
C ALA A 350 -31.83 32.06 13.02
N ARG A 351 -33.12 32.17 13.32
CA ARG A 351 -33.62 32.75 14.55
C ARG A 351 -33.20 31.94 15.77
N VAL A 352 -33.50 30.65 15.80
CA VAL A 352 -33.20 29.76 16.94
C VAL A 352 -31.68 29.70 17.19
N PHE A 353 -30.87 29.60 16.13
CA PHE A 353 -29.41 29.60 16.29
C PHE A 353 -28.84 30.97 16.69
N THR A 354 -29.52 32.07 16.36
CA THR A 354 -29.13 33.40 16.87
C THR A 354 -29.30 33.46 18.39
N ASP A 355 -30.44 32.96 18.91
CA ASP A 355 -30.69 32.89 20.35
C ASP A 355 -29.65 31.97 21.05
N MET A 356 -29.32 30.82 20.45
CA MET A 356 -28.30 29.91 20.96
C MET A 356 -26.90 30.53 20.99
N ARG A 357 -26.52 31.37 20.01
CA ARG A 357 -25.26 32.09 19.97
C ARG A 357 -25.12 33.12 21.10
N VAL A 358 -26.22 33.70 21.56
CA VAL A 358 -26.22 34.61 22.68
C VAL A 358 -26.04 33.86 24.02
N ALA A 359 -26.65 32.67 24.12
CA ALA A 359 -26.63 31.86 25.32
C ALA A 359 -25.33 31.11 25.57
N ALA A 360 -24.57 30.77 24.52
CA ALA A 360 -23.38 29.93 24.59
C ALA A 360 -22.21 30.48 23.76
N ASP A 361 -20.97 30.21 24.18
CA ASP A 361 -19.74 30.61 23.48
C ASP A 361 -19.48 29.72 22.25
N ALA A 362 -20.06 28.49 22.25
CA ALA A 362 -20.05 27.59 21.11
C ALA A 362 -21.34 26.72 21.07
N VAL A 363 -21.90 26.55 19.88
CA VAL A 363 -23.02 25.67 19.62
C VAL A 363 -22.51 24.52 18.74
N VAL A 364 -22.54 23.28 19.25
CA VAL A 364 -22.11 22.08 18.53
C VAL A 364 -23.33 21.28 18.10
N ILE A 365 -23.53 21.14 16.79
CA ILE A 365 -24.68 20.47 16.20
C ILE A 365 -24.28 19.05 15.77
N ASP A 366 -24.92 18.02 16.33
CA ASP A 366 -24.88 16.65 15.78
C ASP A 366 -25.98 16.51 14.71
N SER A 367 -25.61 16.26 13.47
CA SER A 367 -26.55 16.25 12.33
C SER A 367 -26.75 14.85 11.74
N ALA A 368 -27.69 14.74 10.83
CA ALA A 368 -27.84 13.59 9.93
C ALA A 368 -26.68 13.54 8.87
N PRO A 369 -26.48 12.41 8.16
CA PRO A 369 -25.44 12.31 7.12
C PRO A 369 -25.77 13.21 5.92
N LEU A 370 -24.78 13.98 5.43
CA LEU A 370 -24.91 14.97 4.36
C LEU A 370 -25.47 14.39 3.04
N LEU A 371 -25.05 13.19 2.66
CA LEU A 371 -25.48 12.57 1.40
C LEU A 371 -26.75 11.71 1.54
N ALA A 372 -27.34 11.66 2.72
CA ALA A 372 -28.54 10.85 2.97
C ALA A 372 -29.83 11.69 3.05
N VAL A 373 -29.72 12.92 3.56
CA VAL A 373 -30.88 13.78 3.82
C VAL A 373 -30.53 15.26 3.65
N SER A 374 -31.53 16.07 3.29
CA SER A 374 -31.36 17.51 3.08
C SER A 374 -31.17 18.32 4.35
N ASP A 375 -31.60 17.77 5.50
CA ASP A 375 -31.62 18.46 6.78
C ASP A 375 -30.25 19.01 7.18
N ALA A 376 -29.20 18.18 7.01
CA ALA A 376 -27.81 18.58 7.30
C ALA A 376 -27.29 19.69 6.36
N MET A 377 -27.81 19.75 5.12
CA MET A 377 -27.47 20.80 4.18
C MET A 377 -28.07 22.15 4.59
N THR A 378 -29.29 22.13 5.11
CA THR A 378 -29.93 23.35 5.62
C THR A 378 -29.21 23.85 6.88
N LEU A 379 -28.83 22.96 7.78
CA LEU A 379 -28.03 23.30 8.96
C LEU A 379 -26.66 23.91 8.58
N ALA A 380 -26.03 23.46 7.50
CA ALA A 380 -24.77 24.02 7.05
C ALA A 380 -24.88 25.50 6.65
N ARG A 381 -26.06 26.01 6.27
CA ARG A 381 -26.28 27.42 5.89
C ARG A 381 -26.27 28.36 7.09
N VAL A 382 -26.62 27.87 8.27
CA VAL A 382 -26.65 28.65 9.52
C VAL A 382 -25.40 28.44 10.39
N SER A 383 -24.47 27.60 9.94
CA SER A 383 -23.25 27.26 10.65
C SER A 383 -22.05 28.09 10.16
N ASP A 384 -21.13 28.40 11.08
CA ASP A 384 -19.86 29.10 10.78
C ASP A 384 -18.77 28.11 10.37
N ILE A 385 -18.80 26.93 10.99
CA ILE A 385 -17.81 25.88 10.76
C ILE A 385 -18.55 24.56 10.49
N VAL A 386 -18.14 23.85 9.44
CA VAL A 386 -18.60 22.47 9.16
C VAL A 386 -17.45 21.51 9.35
N VAL A 387 -17.58 20.67 10.36
CA VAL A 387 -16.62 19.60 10.70
C VAL A 387 -17.03 18.31 10.00
N ILE A 388 -16.34 17.96 8.91
CA ILE A 388 -16.61 16.71 8.18
C ILE A 388 -15.83 15.56 8.82
N VAL A 389 -16.57 14.61 9.39
CA VAL A 389 -16.03 13.40 10.00
C VAL A 389 -15.92 12.30 8.95
N ALA A 390 -14.74 11.72 8.78
CA ALA A 390 -14.50 10.58 7.91
C ALA A 390 -13.93 9.38 8.67
N ASP A 391 -14.58 8.22 8.58
CA ASP A 391 -14.05 6.95 9.11
C ASP A 391 -13.00 6.39 8.14
N LEU A 392 -11.73 6.39 8.53
CA LEU A 392 -10.59 5.91 7.71
C LEU A 392 -10.68 4.43 7.28
N ARG A 393 -11.70 3.72 7.73
CA ARG A 393 -11.92 2.32 7.37
C ARG A 393 -13.07 2.11 6.38
N ARG A 394 -13.97 3.11 6.25
CA ARG A 394 -15.24 2.96 5.54
C ARG A 394 -15.53 4.07 4.55
N THR A 395 -15.09 5.30 4.84
CA THR A 395 -15.44 6.47 4.05
C THR A 395 -14.72 6.43 2.70
N ARG A 396 -15.49 6.60 1.61
CA ARG A 396 -14.94 6.69 0.26
C ARG A 396 -14.52 8.12 -0.05
N ARG A 397 -13.40 8.30 -0.75
CA ARG A 397 -12.91 9.61 -1.22
C ARG A 397 -13.96 10.36 -2.04
N THR A 398 -14.67 9.66 -2.93
CA THR A 398 -15.76 10.25 -3.73
C THR A 398 -16.88 10.83 -2.86
N SER A 399 -17.27 10.10 -1.80
CA SER A 399 -18.32 10.58 -0.90
C SER A 399 -17.91 11.84 -0.14
N VAL A 400 -16.65 11.94 0.29
CA VAL A 400 -16.13 13.14 0.95
C VAL A 400 -16.08 14.32 -0.01
N ARG A 401 -15.56 14.12 -1.23
CA ARG A 401 -15.52 15.17 -2.27
C ARG A 401 -16.92 15.70 -2.60
N THR A 402 -17.88 14.79 -2.80
CA THR A 402 -19.27 15.18 -3.09
C THR A 402 -19.86 15.98 -1.93
N ALA A 403 -19.69 15.52 -0.68
CA ALA A 403 -20.21 16.23 0.50
C ALA A 403 -19.57 17.63 0.63
N ALA A 404 -18.25 17.73 0.47
CA ALA A 404 -17.53 19.00 0.52
C ALA A 404 -17.99 19.98 -0.58
N GLN A 405 -18.16 19.48 -1.81
CA GLN A 405 -18.64 20.29 -2.92
C GLN A 405 -20.06 20.82 -2.68
N GLN A 406 -20.97 19.97 -2.20
CA GLN A 406 -22.34 20.39 -1.89
C GLN A 406 -22.36 21.49 -0.83
N ILE A 407 -21.56 21.36 0.24
CA ILE A 407 -21.48 22.41 1.26
C ILE A 407 -20.93 23.72 0.67
N LYS A 408 -19.83 23.66 -0.08
CA LYS A 408 -19.21 24.83 -0.71
C LYS A 408 -20.18 25.60 -1.64
N THR A 409 -21.16 24.89 -2.22
CA THR A 409 -22.15 25.50 -3.12
C THR A 409 -23.25 26.24 -2.36
N ILE A 410 -23.59 25.81 -1.13
CA ILE A 410 -24.77 26.29 -0.41
C ILE A 410 -24.45 27.12 0.83
N SER A 411 -23.21 27.06 1.33
CA SER A 411 -22.80 27.71 2.57
C SER A 411 -21.43 28.36 2.45
N HIS A 412 -21.23 29.45 3.18
CA HIS A 412 -19.94 30.13 3.36
C HIS A 412 -19.15 29.61 4.58
N ALA A 413 -19.67 28.56 5.24
CA ALA A 413 -19.02 27.97 6.41
C ALA A 413 -17.60 27.51 6.13
N THR A 414 -16.70 27.69 7.09
CA THR A 414 -15.36 27.14 7.03
C THR A 414 -15.41 25.62 7.17
N ILE A 415 -14.96 24.89 6.15
CA ILE A 415 -14.90 23.43 6.18
C ILE A 415 -13.61 22.96 6.82
N VAL A 416 -13.70 22.04 7.77
CA VAL A 416 -12.55 21.34 8.36
C VAL A 416 -12.83 19.83 8.44
N GLY A 417 -11.77 19.02 8.48
CA GLY A 417 -11.87 17.56 8.55
C GLY A 417 -11.52 17.01 9.94
N ILE A 418 -12.15 15.88 10.30
CA ILE A 418 -11.70 15.00 11.38
C ILE A 418 -11.59 13.58 10.82
N ALA A 419 -10.37 13.05 10.82
CA ALA A 419 -10.09 11.65 10.47
C ALA A 419 -10.38 10.76 11.67
N ASN A 420 -11.46 9.99 11.62
CA ASN A 420 -11.92 9.17 12.75
C ASN A 420 -11.52 7.70 12.59
N ARG A 421 -11.38 7.00 13.71
CA ARG A 421 -11.07 5.56 13.81
C ARG A 421 -9.78 5.15 13.12
N ALA A 422 -8.75 5.97 13.23
CA ALA A 422 -7.43 5.68 12.70
C ALA A 422 -6.91 4.32 13.21
N PRO A 423 -6.39 3.44 12.34
CA PRO A 423 -6.02 2.07 12.70
C PRO A 423 -4.74 1.98 13.55
N ARG A 424 -3.91 3.03 13.57
CA ARG A 424 -2.65 3.13 14.34
C ARG A 424 -2.57 4.46 15.05
N PRO A 425 -1.92 4.52 16.23
CA PRO A 425 -1.55 5.80 16.81
C PRO A 425 -0.56 6.48 15.87
N LEU A 426 -1.00 7.55 15.21
CA LEU A 426 -0.09 8.40 14.47
C LEU A 426 0.85 9.06 15.48
N SER A 427 2.15 9.01 15.23
CA SER A 427 3.04 10.02 15.74
C SER A 427 2.42 11.37 15.34
N ILE A 428 2.31 12.28 16.28
CA ILE A 428 1.92 13.66 16.00
C ILE A 428 3.02 14.22 15.09
N SER A 429 2.81 14.10 13.78
CA SER A 429 3.69 14.78 12.83
C SER A 429 3.39 16.25 12.96
N PRO A 430 4.38 17.10 13.27
CA PRO A 430 4.16 18.52 13.27
C PRO A 430 3.61 18.91 11.89
N ALA A 431 2.49 19.63 11.89
CA ALA A 431 1.90 20.15 10.69
C ALA A 431 2.97 20.87 9.87
N ARG A 432 3.10 20.50 8.60
CA ARG A 432 3.90 21.25 7.64
C ARG A 432 3.41 22.70 7.72
N PRO A 433 4.26 23.68 8.04
CA PRO A 433 3.83 25.06 8.06
C PRO A 433 3.20 25.40 6.70
N PRO A 434 2.15 26.23 6.67
CA PRO A 434 1.58 26.67 5.41
C PRO A 434 2.71 27.21 4.54
N ALA A 435 2.74 26.76 3.27
CA ALA A 435 3.75 27.21 2.33
C ALA A 435 3.73 28.76 2.34
N THR A 436 4.83 29.35 2.81
CA THR A 436 5.02 30.80 2.72
C THR A 436 4.80 31.18 1.26
N PRO A 437 3.96 32.17 0.95
CA PRO A 437 3.80 32.63 -0.42
C PRO A 437 5.19 32.95 -0.96
N GLN A 438 5.60 32.26 -2.03
CA GLN A 438 6.84 32.61 -2.70
C GLN A 438 6.71 34.04 -3.17
N PRO A 439 7.68 34.94 -2.83
CA PRO A 439 7.68 36.26 -3.41
C PRO A 439 7.72 36.14 -4.95
N PRO A 440 7.02 37.03 -5.65
CA PRO A 440 7.00 36.99 -7.11
C PRO A 440 8.44 37.02 -7.65
N PRO A 441 8.70 36.31 -8.79
CA PRO A 441 10.03 36.28 -9.37
C PRO A 441 10.50 37.73 -9.59
N ARG A 442 11.66 38.02 -9.02
CA ARG A 442 12.30 39.36 -9.25
C ARG A 442 12.59 39.46 -10.73
N THR A 443 11.98 40.44 -11.38
CA THR A 443 12.32 40.85 -12.73
C THR A 443 13.84 41.16 -12.76
N PRO A 444 14.59 40.68 -13.77
CA PRO A 444 16.00 40.99 -13.87
C PRO A 444 16.14 42.53 -13.96
N ALA A 445 16.87 43.11 -13.03
CA ALA A 445 17.21 44.51 -13.11
C ALA A 445 18.04 44.74 -14.37
N THR A 446 17.59 45.62 -15.23
CA THR A 446 18.28 46.09 -16.41
C THR A 446 19.59 46.70 -15.94
N GLN A 447 20.71 46.09 -16.35
CA GLN A 447 22.04 46.68 -16.12
C GLN A 447 22.18 47.98 -16.92
N PRO A 448 22.68 49.05 -16.30
CA PRO A 448 23.06 50.26 -17.06
C PRO A 448 24.33 50.00 -17.90
N PRO A 449 24.50 50.69 -19.03
CA PRO A 449 25.58 50.43 -19.97
C PRO A 449 26.96 50.78 -19.40
N ALA A 450 27.92 49.92 -19.63
CA ALA A 450 29.32 50.08 -19.26
C ALA A 450 29.96 51.30 -19.97
N HIS A 451 30.43 52.25 -19.22
CA HIS A 451 31.34 53.29 -19.70
C HIS A 451 32.76 52.70 -19.77
N HIS A 452 33.32 52.66 -20.96
CA HIS A 452 34.75 52.45 -21.20
C HIS A 452 35.53 53.65 -20.66
N HIS A 453 36.48 53.43 -19.72
CA HIS A 453 37.61 54.31 -19.57
C HIS A 453 38.92 53.52 -19.55
N ASN A 454 39.78 54.00 -20.45
CA ASN A 454 41.15 53.58 -20.70
C ASN A 454 42.12 53.98 -19.57
N GLY A 455 42.99 53.05 -19.25
CA GLY A 455 44.41 53.25 -19.00
C GLY A 455 44.89 54.04 -17.78
N LEU A 456 45.64 53.36 -16.92
CA LEU A 456 46.99 53.65 -16.43
C LEU A 456 47.23 52.92 -15.09
N LYS A 457 48.20 51.99 -15.09
CA LYS A 457 48.98 51.65 -13.87
C LYS A 457 50.01 52.74 -13.65
N PRO A 458 50.59 53.01 -12.44
CA PRO A 458 51.17 52.01 -11.52
C PRO A 458 51.14 52.38 -10.02
N GLY A 459 51.62 51.51 -9.17
CA GLY A 459 52.23 51.84 -7.87
C GLY A 459 51.63 51.13 -6.64
N GLN A 460 52.24 50.04 -6.21
CA GLN A 460 52.30 49.64 -4.80
C GLN A 460 53.13 50.65 -4.00
N PRO A 461 52.90 50.92 -2.68
CA PRO A 461 53.41 50.06 -1.66
C PRO A 461 52.61 50.00 -0.29
N ASP A 462 52.99 48.97 0.45
CA ASP A 462 53.17 48.84 1.93
C ASP A 462 52.01 48.80 2.91
N LEU A 463 51.85 47.62 3.43
CA LEU A 463 51.87 47.11 4.83
C LEU A 463 51.55 48.09 5.96
N ALA A 464 50.45 47.77 6.68
CA ALA A 464 50.40 47.85 8.16
C ALA A 464 49.25 46.99 8.72
N PRO A 465 49.38 46.45 9.95
CA PRO A 465 48.77 45.20 10.38
C PRO A 465 47.44 45.37 11.14
N ARG A 466 46.63 44.32 11.14
CA ARG A 466 45.42 44.16 11.94
C ARG A 466 45.74 44.01 13.44
N PRO A 467 44.95 44.57 14.38
CA PRO A 467 44.98 44.17 15.77
C PRO A 467 44.10 42.96 16.04
N GLN A 468 44.62 42.01 16.84
CA GLN A 468 43.92 40.86 17.43
C GLN A 468 43.03 41.33 18.60
N PRO A 469 41.92 40.64 18.88
CA PRO A 469 41.15 40.84 20.10
C PRO A 469 41.75 40.07 21.28
N ALA A 470 41.78 40.75 22.44
CA ALA A 470 42.32 40.31 23.70
C ALA A 470 41.55 39.19 24.36
N HIS A 471 42.29 38.24 24.92
CA HIS A 471 41.83 37.22 25.86
C HIS A 471 41.53 37.88 27.23
N THR A 472 40.41 37.44 27.85
CA THR A 472 40.16 37.67 29.28
C THR A 472 40.04 36.33 29.99
N PRO A 473 40.63 36.16 31.17
CA PRO A 473 40.84 34.83 31.77
C PRO A 473 39.70 34.39 32.69
N SER A 474 39.59 33.08 32.79
CA SER A 474 38.90 32.26 33.76
C SER A 474 39.22 32.66 35.23
N GLN A 475 38.16 32.76 36.02
CA GLN A 475 38.29 32.62 37.48
C GLN A 475 37.19 31.69 37.99
N ASN A 476 37.66 30.56 38.51
CA ASN A 476 36.94 29.68 39.42
C ASN A 476 37.38 30.08 40.85
N PRO A 477 36.51 30.08 41.85
CA PRO A 477 36.91 29.38 43.08
C PRO A 477 35.84 28.50 43.73
N ALA A 478 36.20 27.27 43.99
CA ALA A 478 36.31 26.59 45.30
C ALA A 478 35.09 26.49 46.20
N HIS A 479 34.73 25.24 46.45
CA HIS A 479 34.04 24.72 47.64
C HIS A 479 34.68 25.20 48.97
N PRO A 480 33.87 25.19 50.06
CA PRO A 480 34.14 24.14 51.04
C PRO A 480 32.91 23.44 51.63
N ALA A 481 33.25 22.24 52.16
CA ALA A 481 32.44 21.31 52.89
C ALA A 481 32.08 21.78 54.32
N SER A 482 31.05 21.26 54.92
CA SER A 482 31.08 20.32 56.07
C SER A 482 29.79 20.32 56.89
N ASN A 483 29.40 19.13 57.27
CA ASN A 483 28.80 18.68 58.57
C ASN A 483 27.40 19.23 58.93
N GLY A 484 26.43 18.45 59.26
CA GLY A 484 26.42 17.34 60.17
C GLY A 484 24.96 17.19 60.70
N ASP A 485 24.67 16.00 61.02
CA ASP A 485 23.69 15.53 62.05
C ASP A 485 22.20 15.34 61.73
N THR A 486 21.88 14.10 61.66
CA THR A 486 20.63 13.45 62.05
C THR A 486 20.31 13.70 63.57
N PRO A 487 19.04 13.61 64.07
CA PRO A 487 18.36 12.31 64.15
C PRO A 487 16.81 12.39 64.01
N ALA A 488 16.24 11.23 63.75
CA ALA A 488 14.86 10.86 64.04
C ALA A 488 14.67 10.71 65.59
N PRO A 489 13.41 10.71 66.11
CA PRO A 489 12.65 9.50 66.12
C PRO A 489 11.09 9.63 66.14
N ALA A 490 10.49 8.51 65.72
CA ALA A 490 9.35 7.77 66.33
C ALA A 490 8.08 8.48 66.83
N GLY A 491 6.94 7.88 66.40
CA GLY A 491 5.87 7.58 67.36
C GLY A 491 4.48 7.92 66.89
N ASN A 492 3.79 6.94 66.39
CA ASN A 492 2.62 6.24 66.94
C ASN A 492 1.23 6.87 66.80
N SER A 493 0.37 6.06 66.18
CA SER A 493 -1.06 5.78 66.55
C SER A 493 -2.11 6.86 66.41
N GLY A 494 -3.11 6.49 65.67
CA GLY A 494 -4.47 7.01 65.59
C GLY A 494 -5.16 6.44 64.37
#